data_27f1750d249e0d8b58764aaa3d236b0a
#
_entry.id   27f1750d249e0d8b58764aaa3d236b0a
#
_cell.length_a   1.000
_cell.length_b   1.000
_cell.length_c   1.000
_cell.angle_alpha   90.00
_cell.angle_beta   90.00
_cell.angle_gamma   90.00
#
_symmetry.space_group_name_H-M   'P 1'
#
loop_
_entity.id
_entity.type
_entity.pdbx_description
1 polymer ?
#
loop_
_entity_poly.entity_id
_entity_poly.type
_entity_poly.pdbx_seq_one_letter_code
_entity_poly.pdbx_strand_id
1 'polypeptide(L)'
;YLLHEVFNADPVALSQPHALIAWLNDYHHQQSSLPELLRTDLVEHLKEFPEYQGWDIDLLIRDAQAFQDFIQNQWQLSIDQSLSGKQVKEAPAGYVIPFSRDPQLQDLVPILVRQGTIQPLRITNQKELPKWAQPGVTMVDIRLQRLKTLLENIGNQLTEIQSWQMGWNTWQNFAQDWAETCSLMAQADLVIQPHQKTTFQNTISNAGLLFIDWLQKNYTALGVQRLPTPHHVHHIPHYLAYLHNLGTLRKAVLLVMDCLSLADWQVISSVWTKRHADWRMSTETLLAQIPTITSISRYALISGLRPADFPGGIDPSIPEARAWELFWSREGFSEDTCKLLPLYYDRQIDQQPELQDPRVNFWCLIDDTLDKLAHNATLGAVDQQSSLRLWLDPAHEQNSLALENQLDWYLDPDFSVFIASDHGHVEATGFGQPSEGLLAQTRGKRARIYLDRLAALRVQDAFADTILWDNDGLLL
;
A
#
# COMPACT_ATOMS: atom_id res chain seq x y z
N TYR A 1 26.90 -53.21 -26.16
CA TYR A 1 26.97 -54.06 -24.94
C TYR A 1 27.63 -53.30 -23.78
N LEU A 2 28.88 -52.80 -23.91
CA LEU A 2 29.58 -52.08 -22.85
C LEU A 2 28.86 -50.82 -22.40
N LEU A 3 28.33 -50.01 -23.30
CA LEU A 3 27.58 -48.81 -22.96
C LEU A 3 26.32 -49.16 -22.13
N HIS A 4 25.61 -50.19 -22.48
CA HIS A 4 24.41 -50.62 -21.78
C HIS A 4 24.73 -51.28 -20.44
N GLU A 5 25.58 -52.29 -20.39
CA GLU A 5 25.80 -53.12 -19.18
C GLU A 5 26.66 -52.45 -18.10
N VAL A 6 27.58 -51.54 -18.50
CA VAL A 6 28.53 -50.94 -17.58
C VAL A 6 28.11 -49.49 -17.23
N PHE A 7 27.62 -48.78 -18.19
CA PHE A 7 27.32 -47.34 -18.04
C PHE A 7 25.82 -47.02 -18.06
N ASN A 8 24.95 -48.03 -18.08
CA ASN A 8 23.49 -47.88 -18.22
C ASN A 8 23.08 -46.96 -19.38
N ALA A 9 23.91 -46.86 -20.39
CA ALA A 9 23.70 -46.01 -21.57
C ALA A 9 23.18 -46.88 -22.72
N ASP A 10 21.86 -47.06 -22.80
CA ASP A 10 21.20 -47.69 -23.92
C ASP A 10 21.01 -46.66 -25.06
N PRO A 11 21.77 -46.75 -26.18
CA PRO A 11 21.72 -45.77 -27.23
C PRO A 11 20.31 -45.61 -27.85
N VAL A 12 19.49 -46.66 -27.85
CA VAL A 12 18.12 -46.61 -28.34
C VAL A 12 17.21 -45.82 -27.40
N ALA A 13 17.33 -46.11 -26.10
CA ALA A 13 16.57 -45.36 -25.10
C ALA A 13 16.99 -43.88 -25.05
N LEU A 14 18.30 -43.63 -25.11
CA LEU A 14 18.90 -42.30 -25.09
C LEU A 14 18.61 -41.45 -26.34
N SER A 15 17.93 -41.99 -27.37
CA SER A 15 17.39 -41.20 -28.47
C SER A 15 16.27 -40.25 -28.03
N GLN A 16 15.70 -40.46 -26.84
CA GLN A 16 14.64 -39.61 -26.27
C GLN A 16 15.20 -38.58 -25.25
N PRO A 17 14.87 -37.29 -25.37
CA PRO A 17 15.41 -36.23 -24.52
C PRO A 17 15.27 -36.49 -23.02
N HIS A 18 14.11 -36.98 -22.54
CA HIS A 18 13.91 -37.31 -21.15
C HIS A 18 14.86 -38.43 -20.65
N ALA A 19 15.10 -39.43 -21.45
CA ALA A 19 15.99 -40.54 -21.09
C ALA A 19 17.46 -40.08 -21.04
N LEU A 20 17.88 -39.26 -22.02
CA LEU A 20 19.23 -38.68 -22.02
C LEU A 20 19.44 -37.75 -20.80
N ILE A 21 18.49 -36.90 -20.47
CA ILE A 21 18.60 -36.03 -19.31
C ILE A 21 18.66 -36.84 -18.01
N ALA A 22 17.79 -37.83 -17.86
CA ALA A 22 17.81 -38.73 -16.70
C ALA A 22 19.17 -39.45 -16.56
N TRP A 23 19.65 -40.01 -17.68
CA TRP A 23 20.95 -40.69 -17.69
C TRP A 23 22.12 -39.75 -17.39
N LEU A 24 22.19 -38.55 -17.98
CA LEU A 24 23.22 -37.54 -17.70
C LEU A 24 23.21 -37.13 -16.24
N ASN A 25 22.03 -36.93 -15.69
CA ASN A 25 21.89 -36.58 -14.29
C ASN A 25 22.42 -37.66 -13.34
N ASP A 26 22.06 -38.92 -13.58
CA ASP A 26 22.56 -40.04 -12.79
C ASP A 26 24.07 -40.29 -13.02
N TYR A 27 24.55 -40.15 -14.26
CA TYR A 27 25.94 -40.28 -14.65
C TYR A 27 26.86 -39.30 -13.88
N HIS A 28 26.49 -38.05 -13.82
CA HIS A 28 27.26 -37.05 -13.09
C HIS A 28 27.15 -37.20 -11.56
N HIS A 29 26.03 -37.63 -11.02
CA HIS A 29 25.88 -37.89 -9.59
C HIS A 29 26.71 -39.10 -9.12
N GLN A 30 26.85 -40.12 -9.99
CA GLN A 30 27.66 -41.29 -9.71
C GLN A 30 29.18 -41.05 -9.95
N GLN A 31 29.54 -39.84 -10.41
CA GLN A 31 30.92 -39.51 -10.81
C GLN A 31 31.52 -40.52 -11.80
N SER A 32 30.72 -41.05 -12.65
CA SER A 32 31.12 -42.02 -13.66
C SER A 32 32.00 -41.35 -14.71
N SER A 33 32.92 -42.11 -15.28
CA SER A 33 33.82 -41.64 -16.35
C SER A 33 33.71 -42.55 -17.56
N LEU A 34 33.06 -42.06 -18.60
CA LEU A 34 32.94 -42.81 -19.86
C LEU A 34 34.23 -42.70 -20.64
N PRO A 35 34.87 -43.85 -21.07
CA PRO A 35 36.07 -43.84 -21.89
C PRO A 35 35.85 -43.06 -23.20
N GLU A 36 36.90 -42.34 -23.62
CA GLU A 36 36.83 -41.42 -24.78
C GLU A 36 36.26 -42.09 -26.04
N LEU A 37 36.68 -43.31 -26.32
CA LEU A 37 36.20 -44.03 -27.49
C LEU A 37 34.68 -44.29 -27.43
N LEU A 38 34.17 -44.75 -26.29
CA LEU A 38 32.75 -45.02 -26.09
C LEU A 38 31.92 -43.73 -26.08
N ARG A 39 32.51 -42.65 -25.54
CA ARG A 39 31.87 -41.34 -25.55
C ARG A 39 31.71 -40.82 -26.98
N THR A 40 32.78 -40.89 -27.78
CA THR A 40 32.76 -40.44 -29.19
C THR A 40 31.71 -41.19 -29.98
N ASP A 41 31.66 -42.48 -29.85
CA ASP A 41 30.70 -43.36 -30.53
C ASP A 41 29.24 -43.02 -30.12
N LEU A 42 28.99 -42.85 -28.83
CA LEU A 42 27.68 -42.44 -28.30
C LEU A 42 27.27 -41.05 -28.80
N VAL A 43 28.19 -40.07 -28.79
CA VAL A 43 27.94 -38.71 -29.25
C VAL A 43 27.62 -38.68 -30.75
N GLU A 44 28.37 -39.44 -31.59
CA GLU A 44 28.12 -39.54 -33.02
C GLU A 44 26.73 -40.12 -33.27
N HIS A 45 26.39 -41.19 -32.55
CA HIS A 45 25.06 -41.82 -32.70
C HIS A 45 23.91 -40.86 -32.29
N LEU A 46 24.05 -40.16 -31.15
CA LEU A 46 23.02 -39.25 -30.65
C LEU A 46 22.82 -38.00 -31.56
N LYS A 47 23.88 -37.53 -32.22
CA LYS A 47 23.81 -36.41 -33.17
C LYS A 47 22.99 -36.71 -34.42
N GLU A 48 22.72 -37.99 -34.72
CA GLU A 48 21.84 -38.37 -35.86
C GLU A 48 20.37 -38.03 -35.60
N PHE A 49 19.98 -37.81 -34.35
CA PHE A 49 18.58 -37.52 -33.96
C PHE A 49 18.25 -36.02 -34.05
N PRO A 50 17.17 -35.63 -34.70
CA PRO A 50 16.73 -34.24 -34.82
C PRO A 50 16.46 -33.58 -33.48
N GLU A 51 16.07 -34.34 -32.46
CA GLU A 51 15.75 -33.91 -31.09
C GLU A 51 16.93 -33.25 -30.40
N TYR A 52 18.16 -33.60 -30.80
CA TYR A 52 19.41 -33.10 -30.24
C TYR A 52 20.07 -31.99 -31.05
N GLN A 53 19.35 -31.48 -32.05
CA GLN A 53 19.86 -30.34 -32.82
C GLN A 53 20.04 -29.11 -31.88
N GLY A 54 21.28 -28.62 -31.82
CA GLY A 54 21.66 -27.50 -30.95
C GLY A 54 22.13 -27.91 -29.57
N TRP A 55 22.23 -29.22 -29.24
CA TRP A 55 22.85 -29.71 -28.01
C TRP A 55 24.33 -29.98 -28.21
N ASP A 56 25.17 -29.50 -27.31
CA ASP A 56 26.58 -29.92 -27.26
C ASP A 56 26.71 -31.16 -26.35
N ILE A 57 26.25 -32.31 -26.88
CA ILE A 57 26.17 -33.59 -26.14
C ILE A 57 27.54 -33.99 -25.60
N ASP A 58 28.64 -33.77 -26.34
CA ASP A 58 29.99 -34.11 -25.90
C ASP A 58 30.40 -33.30 -24.67
N LEU A 59 30.09 -32.00 -24.65
CA LEU A 59 30.32 -31.14 -23.51
C LEU A 59 29.47 -31.57 -22.32
N LEU A 60 28.17 -31.85 -22.57
CA LEU A 60 27.23 -32.26 -21.52
C LEU A 60 27.61 -33.58 -20.85
N ILE A 61 28.26 -34.49 -21.53
CA ILE A 61 28.80 -35.76 -20.96
C ILE A 61 30.07 -35.49 -20.17
N ARG A 62 30.96 -34.62 -20.68
CA ARG A 62 32.27 -34.38 -20.04
C ARG A 62 32.25 -33.52 -18.82
N ASP A 63 31.33 -32.58 -18.77
CA ASP A 63 31.33 -31.52 -17.76
C ASP A 63 30.00 -31.45 -17.05
N ALA A 64 30.01 -31.80 -15.77
CA ALA A 64 28.84 -31.78 -14.89
C ALA A 64 28.26 -30.35 -14.73
N GLN A 65 29.16 -29.34 -14.67
CA GLN A 65 28.70 -27.95 -14.54
C GLN A 65 28.05 -27.45 -15.81
N ALA A 66 28.61 -27.79 -16.98
CA ALA A 66 28.01 -27.47 -18.25
C ALA A 66 26.61 -28.11 -18.40
N PHE A 67 26.44 -29.34 -17.93
CA PHE A 67 25.13 -30.00 -17.90
C PHE A 67 24.16 -29.28 -16.98
N GLN A 68 24.56 -28.92 -15.76
CA GLN A 68 23.72 -28.19 -14.82
C GLN A 68 23.32 -26.81 -15.38
N ASP A 69 24.27 -26.07 -15.92
CA ASP A 69 24.03 -24.75 -16.51
C ASP A 69 23.07 -24.84 -17.71
N PHE A 70 23.23 -25.86 -18.53
CA PHE A 70 22.35 -26.12 -19.67
C PHE A 70 20.91 -26.39 -19.20
N ILE A 71 20.71 -27.34 -18.28
CA ILE A 71 19.39 -27.67 -17.73
C ILE A 71 18.75 -26.48 -17.05
N GLN A 72 19.53 -25.73 -16.23
CA GLN A 72 19.04 -24.53 -15.54
C GLN A 72 18.58 -23.45 -16.52
N ASN A 73 19.33 -23.23 -17.61
CA ASN A 73 18.95 -22.27 -18.65
C ASN A 73 17.66 -22.71 -19.36
N GLN A 74 17.57 -23.98 -19.75
CA GLN A 74 16.36 -24.52 -20.38
C GLN A 74 15.14 -24.44 -19.46
N TRP A 75 15.35 -24.66 -18.17
CA TRP A 75 14.32 -24.51 -17.14
C TRP A 75 13.82 -23.06 -17.08
N GLN A 76 14.73 -22.08 -17.03
CA GLN A 76 14.39 -20.64 -17.04
C GLN A 76 13.54 -20.30 -18.29
N LEU A 77 13.98 -20.68 -19.48
CA LEU A 77 13.26 -20.42 -20.72
C LEU A 77 11.86 -21.04 -20.74
N SER A 78 11.71 -22.25 -20.17
CA SER A 78 10.43 -22.96 -20.07
C SER A 78 9.45 -22.22 -19.15
N ILE A 79 9.92 -21.73 -18.00
CA ILE A 79 9.10 -20.98 -17.05
C ILE A 79 8.72 -19.62 -17.64
N ASP A 80 9.64 -18.89 -18.25
CA ASP A 80 9.38 -17.59 -18.87
C ASP A 80 8.34 -17.72 -19.99
N GLN A 81 8.40 -18.79 -20.80
CA GLN A 81 7.40 -19.10 -21.80
C GLN A 81 6.01 -19.37 -21.18
N SER A 82 5.97 -20.13 -20.09
CA SER A 82 4.73 -20.46 -19.38
C SER A 82 4.07 -19.21 -18.77
N LEU A 83 4.85 -18.28 -18.22
CA LEU A 83 4.39 -17.03 -17.63
C LEU A 83 3.95 -15.99 -18.66
N SER A 84 4.53 -16.00 -19.86
CA SER A 84 4.21 -15.00 -20.89
C SER A 84 2.77 -15.07 -21.41
N GLY A 85 2.09 -16.20 -21.23
CA GLY A 85 0.68 -16.41 -21.62
C GLY A 85 0.40 -16.31 -23.14
N LYS A 86 1.42 -16.03 -23.92
CA LYS A 86 1.33 -16.05 -25.38
C LYS A 86 1.47 -17.50 -25.82
N GLN A 87 0.53 -17.99 -26.57
CA GLN A 87 0.82 -19.10 -27.48
C GLN A 87 1.88 -18.56 -28.47
N VAL A 88 3.12 -18.53 -28.01
CA VAL A 88 4.25 -18.14 -28.86
C VAL A 88 4.35 -19.23 -29.90
N LYS A 89 4.04 -18.91 -31.17
CA LYS A 89 4.14 -19.83 -32.29
C LYS A 89 5.60 -20.29 -32.50
N GLU A 90 6.56 -19.58 -31.96
CA GLU A 90 7.98 -19.90 -32.05
C GLU A 90 8.56 -19.97 -30.62
N ALA A 91 9.34 -21.02 -30.36
CA ALA A 91 10.06 -21.17 -29.10
C ALA A 91 11.10 -20.04 -28.95
N PRO A 92 11.44 -19.62 -27.72
CA PRO A 92 12.53 -18.68 -27.50
C PRO A 92 13.82 -19.17 -28.16
N ALA A 93 14.66 -18.25 -28.63
CA ALA A 93 15.96 -18.61 -29.19
C ALA A 93 16.78 -19.43 -28.17
N GLY A 94 17.27 -20.59 -28.57
CA GLY A 94 18.03 -21.50 -27.68
C GLY A 94 17.18 -22.40 -26.79
N TYR A 95 15.83 -22.34 -26.85
CA TYR A 95 14.96 -23.27 -26.12
C TYR A 95 14.83 -24.57 -26.93
N VAL A 96 15.42 -25.66 -26.42
CA VAL A 96 15.49 -26.94 -27.10
C VAL A 96 14.90 -28.10 -26.28
N ILE A 97 14.61 -27.91 -24.98
CA ILE A 97 13.98 -28.95 -24.15
C ILE A 97 12.49 -28.62 -23.96
N PRO A 98 11.57 -29.39 -24.54
CA PRO A 98 10.15 -29.07 -24.54
C PRO A 98 9.44 -29.54 -23.25
N PHE A 99 9.83 -29.05 -22.08
CA PHE A 99 9.21 -29.42 -20.78
C PHE A 99 7.68 -29.32 -20.80
N SER A 100 7.14 -28.32 -21.47
CA SER A 100 5.68 -28.10 -21.48
C SER A 100 4.92 -29.11 -22.36
N ARG A 101 5.60 -29.88 -23.22
CA ARG A 101 4.99 -30.76 -24.22
C ARG A 101 5.26 -32.24 -23.95
N ASP A 102 6.26 -32.59 -23.17
CA ASP A 102 6.66 -33.95 -22.88
C ASP A 102 6.36 -34.32 -21.42
N PRO A 103 5.32 -35.17 -21.15
CA PRO A 103 4.99 -35.60 -19.79
C PRO A 103 6.14 -36.29 -19.05
N GLN A 104 7.03 -37.00 -19.76
CA GLN A 104 8.15 -37.71 -19.15
C GLN A 104 9.23 -36.71 -18.68
N LEU A 105 9.44 -35.61 -19.43
CA LEU A 105 10.27 -34.49 -18.94
C LEU A 105 9.65 -33.80 -17.72
N GLN A 106 8.33 -33.66 -17.69
CA GLN A 106 7.63 -33.07 -16.54
C GLN A 106 7.82 -33.92 -15.27
N ASP A 107 7.77 -35.24 -15.39
CA ASP A 107 7.96 -36.17 -14.27
C ASP A 107 9.41 -36.14 -13.74
N LEU A 108 10.39 -35.72 -14.53
CA LEU A 108 11.78 -35.55 -14.11
C LEU A 108 12.01 -34.29 -13.26
N VAL A 109 11.20 -33.25 -13.42
CA VAL A 109 11.41 -31.95 -12.73
C VAL A 109 11.56 -32.11 -11.22
N PRO A 110 10.68 -32.81 -10.49
CA PRO A 110 10.85 -33.01 -9.05
C PRO A 110 12.15 -33.74 -8.66
N ILE A 111 12.64 -34.63 -9.53
CA ILE A 111 13.87 -35.39 -9.32
C ILE A 111 15.06 -34.47 -9.48
N LEU A 112 15.15 -33.73 -10.58
CA LEU A 112 16.21 -32.78 -10.89
C LEU A 112 16.33 -31.69 -9.81
N VAL A 113 15.20 -31.19 -9.30
CA VAL A 113 15.15 -30.24 -8.19
C VAL A 113 15.70 -30.85 -6.89
N ARG A 114 15.23 -32.06 -6.55
CA ARG A 114 15.68 -32.77 -5.33
C ARG A 114 17.18 -33.05 -5.34
N GLN A 115 17.73 -33.36 -6.49
CA GLN A 115 19.14 -33.64 -6.68
C GLN A 115 20.00 -32.38 -6.88
N GLY A 116 19.36 -31.21 -6.98
CA GLY A 116 20.07 -29.92 -7.09
C GLY A 116 20.53 -29.57 -8.51
N THR A 117 20.16 -30.36 -9.52
CA THR A 117 20.45 -30.09 -10.94
C THR A 117 19.63 -28.91 -11.46
N ILE A 118 18.40 -28.75 -10.98
CA ILE A 118 17.59 -27.54 -11.15
C ILE A 118 17.52 -26.80 -9.83
N GLN A 119 17.93 -25.52 -9.82
CA GLN A 119 17.66 -24.61 -8.72
C GLN A 119 16.30 -23.97 -8.90
N PRO A 120 15.42 -23.99 -7.88
CA PRO A 120 14.08 -23.38 -7.99
C PRO A 120 14.17 -21.89 -8.33
N LEU A 121 13.45 -21.49 -9.38
CA LEU A 121 13.39 -20.10 -9.80
C LEU A 121 12.47 -19.28 -8.90
N ARG A 122 12.92 -18.09 -8.51
CA ARG A 122 12.07 -17.14 -7.77
C ARG A 122 11.17 -16.39 -8.72
N ILE A 123 9.87 -16.57 -8.59
CA ILE A 123 8.87 -15.91 -9.43
C ILE A 123 7.93 -15.06 -8.60
N THR A 124 7.53 -13.91 -9.14
CA THR A 124 6.64 -12.94 -8.50
C THR A 124 5.26 -12.89 -9.14
N ASN A 125 5.05 -13.64 -10.23
CA ASN A 125 3.81 -13.56 -11.00
C ASN A 125 2.77 -14.52 -10.43
N GLN A 126 1.56 -14.01 -10.14
CA GLN A 126 0.42 -14.76 -9.64
C GLN A 126 -0.28 -15.65 -10.69
N LYS A 127 0.16 -15.66 -11.95
CA LYS A 127 -0.39 -16.59 -12.94
C LYS A 127 -0.13 -18.02 -12.47
N GLU A 128 -1.19 -18.82 -12.46
CA GLU A 128 -1.09 -20.23 -12.11
C GLU A 128 -0.14 -20.95 -13.08
N LEU A 129 0.98 -21.39 -12.53
CA LEU A 129 1.87 -22.29 -13.26
C LEU A 129 1.26 -23.70 -13.29
N PRO A 130 1.51 -24.46 -14.36
CA PRO A 130 1.14 -25.87 -14.42
C PRO A 130 1.69 -26.63 -13.22
N LYS A 131 0.92 -27.61 -12.72
CA LYS A 131 1.31 -28.38 -11.50
C LYS A 131 2.68 -29.03 -11.61
N TRP A 132 3.07 -29.47 -12.80
CA TRP A 132 4.38 -30.10 -13.05
C TRP A 132 5.56 -29.12 -12.86
N ALA A 133 5.33 -27.81 -13.05
CA ALA A 133 6.36 -26.79 -12.91
C ALA A 133 6.54 -26.30 -11.46
N GLN A 134 5.56 -26.53 -10.59
CA GLN A 134 5.59 -26.03 -9.20
C GLN A 134 6.81 -26.46 -8.39
N PRO A 135 7.33 -27.70 -8.48
CA PRO A 135 8.52 -28.09 -7.72
C PRO A 135 9.78 -27.28 -8.06
N GLY A 136 9.88 -26.77 -9.29
CA GLY A 136 11.05 -26.02 -9.77
C GLY A 136 10.92 -24.51 -9.64
N VAL A 137 9.96 -24.01 -8.85
CA VAL A 137 9.77 -22.57 -8.60
C VAL A 137 9.51 -22.27 -7.13
N THR A 138 9.93 -21.09 -6.70
CA THR A 138 9.62 -20.54 -5.37
C THR A 138 8.82 -19.27 -5.58
N MET A 139 7.58 -19.25 -5.10
CA MET A 139 6.74 -18.04 -5.13
C MET A 139 7.28 -17.02 -4.14
N VAL A 140 7.59 -15.84 -4.64
CA VAL A 140 8.00 -14.70 -3.82
C VAL A 140 6.86 -13.70 -3.80
N ASP A 141 6.30 -13.44 -2.64
CA ASP A 141 5.32 -12.35 -2.51
C ASP A 141 6.07 -11.00 -2.55
N ILE A 142 5.85 -10.26 -3.63
CA ILE A 142 6.49 -8.95 -3.86
C ILE A 142 6.14 -7.96 -2.74
N ARG A 143 4.97 -8.13 -2.09
CA ARG A 143 4.54 -7.30 -0.98
C ARG A 143 5.42 -7.50 0.25
N LEU A 144 5.85 -8.75 0.52
CA LEU A 144 6.81 -9.03 1.61
C LEU A 144 8.18 -8.41 1.35
N GLN A 145 8.63 -8.43 0.10
CA GLN A 145 9.87 -7.76 -0.27
C GLN A 145 9.75 -6.24 -0.12
N ARG A 146 8.62 -5.67 -0.56
CA ARG A 146 8.33 -4.25 -0.39
C ARG A 146 8.26 -3.87 1.08
N LEU A 147 7.55 -4.65 1.91
CA LEU A 147 7.48 -4.44 3.36
C LEU A 147 8.87 -4.44 4.01
N LYS A 148 9.75 -5.38 3.62
CA LYS A 148 11.12 -5.41 4.12
C LYS A 148 11.87 -4.11 3.79
N THR A 149 11.82 -3.68 2.53
CA THR A 149 12.46 -2.44 2.08
C THR A 149 11.93 -1.21 2.83
N LEU A 150 10.61 -1.13 3.03
CA LEU A 150 9.98 -0.04 3.77
C LEU A 150 10.46 0.00 5.23
N LEU A 151 10.48 -1.12 5.92
CA LEU A 151 10.94 -1.19 7.31
C LEU A 151 12.42 -0.78 7.43
N GLU A 152 13.26 -1.15 6.46
CA GLU A 152 14.66 -0.72 6.40
C GLU A 152 14.78 0.79 6.16
N ASN A 153 14.04 1.35 5.21
CA ASN A 153 14.03 2.78 4.91
C ASN A 153 13.56 3.61 6.11
N ILE A 154 12.46 3.21 6.74
CA ILE A 154 11.92 3.84 7.93
C ILE A 154 12.94 3.81 9.08
N GLY A 155 13.64 2.69 9.29
CA GLY A 155 14.71 2.60 10.27
C GLY A 155 15.83 3.60 10.03
N ASN A 156 16.24 3.77 8.78
CA ASN A 156 17.25 4.76 8.38
C ASN A 156 16.74 6.20 8.61
N GLN A 157 15.52 6.50 8.19
CA GLN A 157 14.88 7.80 8.42
C GLN A 157 14.81 8.14 9.93
N LEU A 158 14.42 7.21 10.78
CA LEU A 158 14.39 7.43 12.23
C LEU A 158 15.78 7.70 12.82
N THR A 159 16.82 7.11 12.26
CA THR A 159 18.22 7.38 12.67
C THR A 159 18.64 8.79 12.27
N GLU A 160 18.27 9.24 11.08
CA GLU A 160 18.49 10.62 10.62
C GLU A 160 17.70 11.62 11.48
N ILE A 161 16.47 11.26 11.86
CA ILE A 161 15.59 12.03 12.75
C ILE A 161 16.28 12.36 14.07
N GLN A 162 16.99 11.44 14.64
CA GLN A 162 17.72 11.67 15.90
C GLN A 162 18.89 12.66 15.75
N SER A 163 19.35 12.90 14.53
CA SER A 163 20.58 13.66 14.26
C SER A 163 20.43 15.18 14.05
N TRP A 164 19.31 15.83 14.44
CA TRP A 164 19.20 17.30 14.56
C TRP A 164 18.69 18.14 13.38
N GLN A 165 18.47 17.60 12.19
CA GLN A 165 18.17 18.45 11.03
C GLN A 165 16.80 18.22 10.38
N MET A 166 15.79 17.90 11.16
CA MET A 166 14.52 17.48 10.60
C MET A 166 13.54 18.61 10.41
N GLY A 167 13.31 18.85 9.14
CA GLY A 167 12.22 19.67 8.67
C GLY A 167 10.92 18.88 8.52
N TRP A 168 9.84 19.59 8.26
CA TRP A 168 8.53 19.05 7.93
C TRP A 168 8.59 18.00 6.80
N ASN A 169 9.38 18.25 5.75
CA ASN A 169 9.50 17.34 4.60
C ASN A 169 9.97 15.93 4.97
N THR A 170 10.80 15.79 6.00
CA THR A 170 11.27 14.47 6.44
C THR A 170 10.13 13.68 7.08
N TRP A 171 9.31 14.35 7.89
CA TRP A 171 8.11 13.73 8.46
C TRP A 171 7.04 13.40 7.41
N GLN A 172 6.92 14.22 6.35
CA GLN A 172 6.04 13.91 5.23
C GLN A 172 6.47 12.63 4.51
N ASN A 173 7.76 12.49 4.21
CA ASN A 173 8.30 11.28 3.57
C ASN A 173 8.14 10.05 4.49
N PHE A 174 8.46 10.21 5.79
CA PHE A 174 8.22 9.17 6.78
C PHE A 174 6.75 8.74 6.80
N ALA A 175 5.82 9.68 6.82
CA ALA A 175 4.38 9.40 6.87
C ALA A 175 3.91 8.61 5.64
N GLN A 176 4.45 8.87 4.43
CA GLN A 176 4.14 8.13 3.22
C GLN A 176 4.62 6.67 3.31
N ASP A 177 5.90 6.45 3.68
CA ASP A 177 6.46 5.10 3.84
C ASP A 177 5.77 4.34 4.98
N TRP A 178 5.44 5.07 6.06
CA TRP A 178 4.71 4.50 7.20
C TRP A 178 3.29 4.06 6.83
N ALA A 179 2.57 4.88 6.07
CA ALA A 179 1.23 4.57 5.60
C ALA A 179 1.21 3.31 4.72
N GLU A 180 2.17 3.17 3.80
CA GLU A 180 2.31 1.96 2.97
C GLU A 180 2.64 0.74 3.84
N THR A 181 3.52 0.91 4.83
CA THR A 181 3.85 -0.15 5.79
C THR A 181 2.61 -0.61 6.56
N CYS A 182 1.83 0.31 7.11
CA CYS A 182 0.57 0.00 7.80
C CYS A 182 -0.42 -0.73 6.88
N SER A 183 -0.58 -0.26 5.65
CA SER A 183 -1.44 -0.91 4.66
C SER A 183 -1.01 -2.34 4.33
N LEU A 184 0.29 -2.61 4.22
CA LEU A 184 0.81 -3.97 4.00
C LEU A 184 0.64 -4.85 5.25
N MET A 185 0.91 -4.29 6.45
CA MET A 185 0.77 -5.02 7.72
C MET A 185 -0.67 -5.43 8.01
N ALA A 186 -1.65 -4.69 7.50
CA ALA A 186 -3.08 -4.95 7.69
C ALA A 186 -3.69 -5.90 6.63
N GLN A 187 -2.90 -6.42 5.66
CA GLN A 187 -3.42 -7.38 4.68
C GLN A 187 -3.61 -8.76 5.28
N ALA A 188 -4.85 -9.26 5.31
CA ALA A 188 -5.21 -10.53 5.92
C ALA A 188 -4.54 -11.75 5.26
N ASP A 189 -4.27 -11.68 3.96
CA ASP A 189 -3.66 -12.76 3.16
C ASP A 189 -2.12 -12.72 3.15
N LEU A 190 -1.49 -11.71 3.76
CA LEU A 190 -0.05 -11.55 3.79
C LEU A 190 0.55 -12.24 5.03
N VAL A 191 1.36 -13.28 4.80
CA VAL A 191 2.02 -14.03 5.89
C VAL A 191 3.27 -13.29 6.36
N ILE A 192 3.09 -12.41 7.35
CA ILE A 192 4.16 -11.57 7.91
C ILE A 192 5.00 -12.36 8.90
N GLN A 193 6.32 -12.33 8.74
CA GLN A 193 7.26 -13.05 9.60
C GLN A 193 7.34 -12.42 11.01
N PRO A 194 7.58 -13.21 12.06
CA PRO A 194 7.65 -12.71 13.45
C PRO A 194 8.64 -11.54 13.63
N HIS A 195 9.82 -11.61 13.00
CA HIS A 195 10.81 -10.54 13.10
C HIS A 195 10.31 -9.22 12.48
N GLN A 196 9.55 -9.27 11.37
CA GLN A 196 8.96 -8.07 10.75
C GLN A 196 7.91 -7.43 11.66
N LYS A 197 7.09 -8.25 12.33
CA LYS A 197 6.12 -7.76 13.34
C LYS A 197 6.84 -7.06 14.49
N THR A 198 7.90 -7.65 15.00
CA THR A 198 8.71 -7.05 16.09
C THR A 198 9.36 -5.75 15.64
N THR A 199 9.94 -5.71 14.44
CA THR A 199 10.52 -4.47 13.88
C THR A 199 9.45 -3.39 13.76
N PHE A 200 8.28 -3.73 13.21
CA PHE A 200 7.16 -2.80 13.09
C PHE A 200 6.73 -2.22 14.45
N GLN A 201 6.54 -3.06 15.47
CA GLN A 201 6.15 -2.62 16.83
C GLN A 201 7.20 -1.70 17.46
N ASN A 202 8.49 -2.04 17.34
CA ASN A 202 9.57 -1.19 17.83
C ASN A 202 9.62 0.16 17.10
N THR A 203 9.31 0.15 15.81
CA THR A 203 9.23 1.37 14.98
C THR A 203 8.11 2.29 15.46
N ILE A 204 6.92 1.75 15.76
CA ILE A 204 5.80 2.54 16.31
C ILE A 204 6.23 3.31 17.56
N SER A 205 6.81 2.59 18.52
CA SER A 205 7.19 3.18 19.80
C SER A 205 8.25 4.27 19.63
N ASN A 206 9.28 4.01 18.83
CA ASN A 206 10.36 4.96 18.62
C ASN A 206 9.91 6.18 17.79
N ALA A 207 9.20 5.97 16.70
CA ALA A 207 8.68 7.04 15.87
C ALA A 207 7.72 7.95 16.64
N GLY A 208 6.84 7.36 17.46
CA GLY A 208 5.89 8.10 18.26
C GLY A 208 6.57 9.09 19.21
N LEU A 209 7.58 8.63 19.93
CA LEU A 209 8.34 9.50 20.87
C LEU A 209 9.07 10.64 20.14
N LEU A 210 9.73 10.33 19.02
CA LEU A 210 10.45 11.33 18.23
C LEU A 210 9.50 12.35 17.59
N PHE A 211 8.34 11.88 17.11
CA PHE A 211 7.35 12.74 16.48
C PHE A 211 6.72 13.69 17.49
N ILE A 212 6.37 13.23 18.70
CA ILE A 212 5.81 14.07 19.77
C ILE A 212 6.80 15.16 20.16
N ASP A 213 8.07 14.82 20.39
CA ASP A 213 9.11 15.80 20.75
C ASP A 213 9.29 16.85 19.65
N TRP A 214 9.32 16.43 18.39
CA TRP A 214 9.41 17.34 17.26
C TRP A 214 8.15 18.21 17.12
N LEU A 215 6.97 17.60 17.26
CA LEU A 215 5.68 18.27 17.09
C LEU A 215 5.48 19.37 18.16
N GLN A 216 5.81 19.10 19.40
CA GLN A 216 5.75 20.10 20.49
C GLN A 216 6.57 21.36 20.18
N LYS A 217 7.70 21.20 19.51
CA LYS A 217 8.60 22.30 19.14
C LYS A 217 8.15 23.07 17.90
N ASN A 218 7.43 22.43 16.98
CA ASN A 218 7.19 22.97 15.63
C ASN A 218 5.70 23.25 15.34
N TYR A 219 4.76 22.65 16.06
CA TYR A 219 3.33 22.68 15.76
C TYR A 219 2.78 24.10 15.61
N THR A 220 3.07 24.98 16.58
CA THR A 220 2.58 26.35 16.55
C THR A 220 3.17 27.16 15.39
N ALA A 221 4.47 27.00 15.13
CA ALA A 221 5.13 27.69 14.04
C ALA A 221 4.58 27.26 12.67
N LEU A 222 4.36 25.97 12.46
CA LEU A 222 3.73 25.43 11.26
C LEU A 222 2.27 25.90 11.12
N GLY A 223 1.56 26.04 12.22
CA GLY A 223 0.16 26.48 12.25
C GLY A 223 -0.07 27.92 11.81
N VAL A 224 0.98 28.76 11.78
CA VAL A 224 0.91 30.15 11.25
C VAL A 224 1.46 30.29 9.85
N GLN A 225 2.15 29.30 9.32
CA GLN A 225 2.69 29.29 7.95
C GLN A 225 1.65 28.72 6.98
N ARG A 226 0.70 29.54 6.55
CA ARG A 226 -0.46 29.09 5.77
C ARG A 226 -0.15 28.88 4.28
N LEU A 227 0.79 29.63 3.72
CA LEU A 227 1.04 29.70 2.28
C LEU A 227 2.54 29.77 1.99
N PRO A 228 3.00 29.33 0.81
CA PRO A 228 2.21 28.81 -0.32
C PRO A 228 1.77 27.35 -0.15
N THR A 229 2.27 26.66 0.85
CA THR A 229 1.99 25.22 1.09
C THR A 229 1.29 25.05 2.43
N PRO A 230 0.13 24.39 2.47
CA PRO A 230 -0.56 24.11 3.72
C PRO A 230 0.24 23.11 4.57
N HIS A 231 0.22 23.29 5.89
CA HIS A 231 0.84 22.38 6.86
C HIS A 231 -0.20 21.70 7.78
N HIS A 232 -1.31 22.39 8.02
CA HIS A 232 -2.40 21.94 8.86
C HIS A 232 -3.72 21.91 8.09
N VAL A 233 -4.66 21.11 8.52
CA VAL A 233 -5.99 21.01 7.89
C VAL A 233 -6.72 22.36 7.82
N HIS A 234 -6.57 23.25 8.82
CA HIS A 234 -7.20 24.58 8.78
C HIS A 234 -6.59 25.53 7.73
N HIS A 235 -5.46 25.16 7.12
CA HIS A 235 -4.90 25.91 6.00
C HIS A 235 -5.59 25.60 4.67
N ILE A 236 -6.36 24.50 4.58
CA ILE A 236 -6.95 24.04 3.29
C ILE A 236 -7.85 25.12 2.68
N PRO A 237 -8.86 25.69 3.36
CA PRO A 237 -9.69 26.70 2.72
C PRO A 237 -8.88 27.95 2.34
N HIS A 238 -7.88 28.34 3.12
CA HIS A 238 -6.99 29.45 2.74
C HIS A 238 -6.16 29.15 1.49
N TYR A 239 -5.74 27.90 1.33
CA TYR A 239 -5.03 27.46 0.14
C TYR A 239 -5.93 27.48 -1.11
N LEU A 240 -7.17 27.04 -0.98
CA LEU A 240 -8.16 27.14 -2.07
C LEU A 240 -8.41 28.60 -2.47
N ALA A 241 -8.58 29.49 -1.49
CA ALA A 241 -8.75 30.92 -1.74
C ALA A 241 -7.48 31.52 -2.40
N TYR A 242 -6.29 31.11 -1.97
CA TYR A 242 -5.04 31.52 -2.59
C TYR A 242 -4.93 31.09 -4.06
N LEU A 243 -5.26 29.84 -4.39
CA LEU A 243 -5.27 29.33 -5.76
C LEU A 243 -6.29 30.09 -6.63
N HIS A 244 -7.45 30.42 -6.05
CA HIS A 244 -8.45 31.24 -6.74
C HIS A 244 -7.93 32.64 -7.04
N ASN A 245 -7.33 33.30 -6.07
CA ASN A 245 -6.76 34.63 -6.23
C ASN A 245 -5.59 34.69 -7.23
N LEU A 246 -4.87 33.58 -7.40
CA LEU A 246 -3.86 33.43 -8.47
C LEU A 246 -4.49 33.20 -9.85
N GLY A 247 -5.79 32.97 -9.95
CA GLY A 247 -6.48 32.65 -11.20
C GLY A 247 -6.28 31.21 -11.69
N THR A 248 -5.67 30.34 -10.88
CA THR A 248 -5.43 28.93 -11.23
C THR A 248 -6.58 28.02 -10.83
N LEU A 249 -7.48 28.48 -9.96
CA LEU A 249 -8.69 27.79 -9.50
C LEU A 249 -9.92 28.65 -9.77
N ARG A 250 -10.89 28.14 -10.53
CA ARG A 250 -12.15 28.86 -10.78
C ARG A 250 -13.24 28.42 -9.81
N LYS A 251 -13.50 27.12 -9.77
CA LYS A 251 -14.48 26.48 -8.89
C LYS A 251 -13.83 25.27 -8.22
N ALA A 252 -14.25 24.95 -7.00
CA ALA A 252 -13.73 23.81 -6.27
C ALA A 252 -14.81 22.98 -5.60
N VAL A 253 -14.59 21.67 -5.59
CA VAL A 253 -15.25 20.75 -4.67
C VAL A 253 -14.20 20.29 -3.67
N LEU A 254 -14.41 20.55 -2.40
CA LEU A 254 -13.67 19.98 -1.29
C LEU A 254 -14.48 18.82 -0.71
N LEU A 255 -14.06 17.58 -1.02
CA LEU A 255 -14.58 16.39 -0.39
C LEU A 255 -13.83 16.14 0.91
N VAL A 256 -14.49 16.23 2.03
CA VAL A 256 -13.94 15.87 3.35
C VAL A 256 -14.38 14.44 3.67
N MET A 257 -13.45 13.52 3.61
CA MET A 257 -13.67 12.14 4.01
C MET A 257 -13.28 12.00 5.49
N ASP A 258 -14.27 11.88 6.36
CA ASP A 258 -14.11 11.75 7.81
C ASP A 258 -13.29 10.51 8.14
N CYS A 259 -12.27 10.67 9.00
CA CYS A 259 -11.42 9.57 9.47
C CYS A 259 -10.49 8.94 8.39
N LEU A 260 -10.33 9.55 7.21
CA LEU A 260 -9.45 9.04 6.16
C LEU A 260 -7.99 9.08 6.59
N SER A 261 -7.41 7.94 6.91
CA SER A 261 -5.97 7.84 7.16
C SER A 261 -5.17 7.88 5.85
N LEU A 262 -3.89 8.25 5.95
CA LEU A 262 -2.99 8.21 4.79
C LEU A 262 -2.82 6.78 4.23
N ALA A 263 -2.90 5.76 5.09
CA ALA A 263 -2.86 4.36 4.68
C ALA A 263 -4.11 3.97 3.85
N ASP A 264 -5.29 4.42 4.28
CA ASP A 264 -6.53 4.20 3.52
C ASP A 264 -6.50 4.95 2.19
N TRP A 265 -6.01 6.18 2.19
CA TRP A 265 -5.86 6.97 0.96
C TRP A 265 -4.96 6.27 -0.06
N GLN A 266 -3.85 5.66 0.36
CA GLN A 266 -3.00 4.92 -0.56
C GLN A 266 -3.72 3.73 -1.21
N VAL A 267 -4.58 3.04 -0.47
CA VAL A 267 -5.41 1.95 -1.02
C VAL A 267 -6.43 2.52 -2.00
N ILE A 268 -7.18 3.53 -1.59
CA ILE A 268 -8.22 4.18 -2.41
C ILE A 268 -7.60 4.73 -3.70
N SER A 269 -6.58 5.57 -3.59
CA SER A 269 -5.95 6.22 -4.74
C SER A 269 -5.35 5.21 -5.72
N SER A 270 -4.79 4.10 -5.22
CA SER A 270 -4.27 3.04 -6.09
C SER A 270 -5.34 2.31 -6.90
N VAL A 271 -6.54 2.16 -6.34
CA VAL A 271 -7.70 1.56 -7.02
C VAL A 271 -8.28 2.56 -8.02
N TRP A 272 -8.52 3.79 -7.59
CA TRP A 272 -9.10 4.83 -8.43
C TRP A 272 -8.22 5.20 -9.62
N THR A 273 -6.90 5.32 -9.45
CA THR A 273 -5.96 5.56 -10.56
C THR A 273 -6.02 4.46 -11.64
N LYS A 274 -6.28 3.21 -11.23
CA LYS A 274 -6.41 2.09 -12.19
C LYS A 274 -7.76 2.09 -12.89
N ARG A 275 -8.80 2.56 -12.22
CA ARG A 275 -10.18 2.58 -12.73
C ARG A 275 -10.44 3.79 -13.62
N HIS A 276 -9.90 4.94 -13.23
CA HIS A 276 -10.03 6.23 -13.91
C HIS A 276 -8.67 6.66 -14.46
N ALA A 277 -8.31 6.17 -15.64
CA ALA A 277 -6.99 6.42 -16.25
C ALA A 277 -6.76 7.90 -16.67
N ASP A 278 -7.81 8.68 -16.76
CA ASP A 278 -7.86 10.11 -17.07
C ASP A 278 -7.72 11.00 -15.82
N TRP A 279 -7.96 10.47 -14.62
CA TRP A 279 -7.77 11.22 -13.39
C TRP A 279 -6.27 11.43 -13.12
N ARG A 280 -5.92 12.67 -12.79
CA ARG A 280 -4.58 13.03 -12.36
C ARG A 280 -4.63 13.47 -10.92
N MET A 281 -4.04 12.66 -10.04
CA MET A 281 -4.04 12.89 -8.60
C MET A 281 -2.64 13.25 -8.12
N SER A 282 -2.55 14.24 -7.23
CA SER A 282 -1.36 14.54 -6.43
C SER A 282 -1.75 14.48 -4.95
N THR A 283 -0.83 14.01 -4.10
CA THR A 283 -1.09 13.85 -2.66
C THR A 283 -0.10 14.66 -1.86
N GLU A 284 -0.64 15.45 -0.94
CA GLU A 284 0.13 16.20 0.06
C GLU A 284 -0.23 15.70 1.45
N THR A 285 0.75 15.64 2.35
CA THR A 285 0.55 15.23 3.74
C THR A 285 0.46 16.46 4.63
N LEU A 286 -0.60 16.54 5.42
CA LEU A 286 -0.88 17.63 6.35
C LEU A 286 -1.03 17.11 7.78
N LEU A 287 -0.90 18.00 8.75
CA LEU A 287 -1.21 17.72 10.14
C LEU A 287 -2.70 17.93 10.40
N ALA A 288 -3.35 16.92 10.98
CA ALA A 288 -4.65 17.09 11.60
C ALA A 288 -4.57 18.12 12.74
N GLN A 289 -5.68 18.73 13.08
CA GLN A 289 -5.72 19.66 14.22
C GLN A 289 -5.69 18.88 15.53
N ILE A 290 -4.88 19.32 16.47
CA ILE A 290 -4.85 18.75 17.81
C ILE A 290 -5.86 19.46 18.71
N PRO A 291 -6.72 18.69 19.41
CA PRO A 291 -6.89 17.23 19.41
C PRO A 291 -7.48 16.71 18.09
N THR A 292 -7.00 15.51 17.67
CA THR A 292 -7.38 14.89 16.40
C THR A 292 -8.74 14.19 16.51
N ILE A 293 -9.78 14.96 16.81
CA ILE A 293 -11.18 14.51 16.92
C ILE A 293 -12.04 15.30 15.95
N THR A 294 -13.08 14.67 15.44
CA THR A 294 -13.95 15.21 14.38
C THR A 294 -14.46 16.62 14.73
N SER A 295 -15.01 16.83 15.93
CA SER A 295 -15.60 18.11 16.33
C SER A 295 -14.64 19.31 16.31
N ILE A 296 -13.33 19.04 16.41
CA ILE A 296 -12.29 20.08 16.41
C ILE A 296 -11.59 20.15 15.07
N SER A 297 -11.09 19.02 14.59
CA SER A 297 -10.25 19.01 13.41
C SER A 297 -11.05 19.29 12.13
N ARG A 298 -12.27 18.74 12.01
CA ARG A 298 -13.14 19.03 10.88
C ARG A 298 -13.66 20.47 10.90
N TYR A 299 -14.02 20.97 12.07
CA TYR A 299 -14.43 22.37 12.18
C TYR A 299 -13.26 23.32 11.81
N ALA A 300 -12.03 23.02 12.22
CA ALA A 300 -10.86 23.79 11.82
C ALA A 300 -10.64 23.76 10.30
N LEU A 301 -10.76 22.56 9.69
CA LEU A 301 -10.65 22.37 8.23
C LEU A 301 -11.69 23.20 7.48
N ILE A 302 -12.93 23.23 7.95
CA ILE A 302 -14.05 23.93 7.29
C ILE A 302 -13.96 25.44 7.49
N SER A 303 -13.70 25.89 8.71
CA SER A 303 -13.73 27.31 9.07
C SER A 303 -12.46 28.07 8.72
N GLY A 304 -11.34 27.35 8.47
CA GLY A 304 -10.01 27.96 8.33
C GLY A 304 -9.44 28.53 9.64
N LEU A 305 -10.05 28.22 10.78
CA LEU A 305 -9.66 28.75 12.10
C LEU A 305 -8.88 27.71 12.89
N ARG A 306 -8.00 28.19 13.76
CA ARG A 306 -7.38 27.34 14.78
C ARG A 306 -8.36 27.13 15.93
N PRO A 307 -8.25 26.04 16.72
CA PRO A 307 -9.11 25.82 17.87
C PRO A 307 -9.17 26.97 18.87
N ALA A 308 -8.07 27.69 19.07
CA ALA A 308 -8.00 28.87 19.93
C ALA A 308 -8.84 30.06 19.41
N ASP A 309 -9.12 30.09 18.12
CA ASP A 309 -9.84 31.16 17.44
C ASP A 309 -11.33 30.81 17.17
N PHE A 310 -11.81 29.65 17.63
CA PHE A 310 -13.21 29.23 17.41
C PHE A 310 -14.21 30.13 18.16
N PRO A 311 -15.27 30.56 17.48
CA PRO A 311 -16.38 31.27 18.13
C PRO A 311 -17.07 30.38 19.16
N GLY A 312 -17.07 30.79 20.43
CA GLY A 312 -17.63 30.00 21.52
C GLY A 312 -16.65 29.00 22.17
N GLY A 313 -15.40 29.00 21.74
CA GLY A 313 -14.37 28.09 22.25
C GLY A 313 -14.38 26.73 21.55
N ILE A 314 -13.89 25.69 22.21
CA ILE A 314 -13.69 24.34 21.67
C ILE A 314 -15.02 23.65 21.24
N ASP A 315 -16.15 24.09 21.77
CA ASP A 315 -17.48 23.71 21.28
C ASP A 315 -18.04 24.87 20.45
N PRO A 316 -17.81 24.88 19.11
CA PRO A 316 -18.15 26.04 18.30
C PRO A 316 -19.65 26.27 18.28
N SER A 317 -20.04 27.52 18.57
CA SER A 317 -21.45 27.93 18.54
C SER A 317 -22.03 28.11 17.13
N ILE A 318 -21.16 28.11 16.10
CA ILE A 318 -21.55 28.30 14.70
C ILE A 318 -21.50 26.93 13.99
N PRO A 319 -22.60 26.51 13.36
CA PRO A 319 -22.62 25.26 12.58
C PRO A 319 -21.60 25.26 11.44
N GLU A 320 -21.07 24.07 11.08
CA GLU A 320 -20.06 23.88 10.04
C GLU A 320 -20.47 24.51 8.70
N ALA A 321 -21.70 24.31 8.25
CA ALA A 321 -22.20 24.93 7.00
C ALA A 321 -22.10 26.45 7.05
N ARG A 322 -22.47 27.06 8.18
CA ARG A 322 -22.37 28.50 8.36
C ARG A 322 -20.90 28.96 8.46
N ALA A 323 -20.05 28.17 9.07
CA ALA A 323 -18.61 28.48 9.17
C ALA A 323 -17.95 28.50 7.78
N TRP A 324 -18.32 27.56 6.88
CA TRP A 324 -17.89 27.53 5.48
C TRP A 324 -18.32 28.77 4.70
N GLU A 325 -19.59 29.12 4.80
CA GLU A 325 -20.14 30.34 4.17
C GLU A 325 -19.44 31.61 4.68
N LEU A 326 -19.20 31.71 5.98
CA LEU A 326 -18.52 32.86 6.60
C LEU A 326 -17.04 32.95 6.17
N PHE A 327 -16.37 31.83 5.99
CA PHE A 327 -15.01 31.83 5.47
C PHE A 327 -14.96 32.47 4.09
N TRP A 328 -15.78 31.98 3.16
CA TRP A 328 -15.79 32.47 1.78
C TRP A 328 -16.36 33.89 1.65
N SER A 329 -17.26 34.28 2.52
CA SER A 329 -17.73 35.67 2.60
C SER A 329 -16.62 36.66 2.93
N ARG A 330 -15.65 36.27 3.79
CA ARG A 330 -14.45 37.06 4.09
C ARG A 330 -13.51 37.14 2.90
N GLU A 331 -13.51 36.14 2.04
CA GLU A 331 -12.75 36.11 0.79
C GLU A 331 -13.48 36.83 -0.37
N GLY A 332 -14.65 37.44 -0.10
CA GLY A 332 -15.40 38.28 -1.07
C GLY A 332 -16.47 37.55 -1.88
N PHE A 333 -16.83 36.34 -1.51
CA PHE A 333 -17.86 35.55 -2.19
C PHE A 333 -19.22 35.73 -1.52
N SER A 334 -20.29 35.65 -2.34
CA SER A 334 -21.64 35.61 -1.82
C SER A 334 -21.98 34.26 -1.18
N GLU A 335 -22.71 34.27 -0.07
CA GLU A 335 -23.03 33.06 0.71
C GLU A 335 -23.79 31.99 -0.10
N ASP A 336 -24.58 32.40 -1.10
CA ASP A 336 -25.30 31.49 -1.99
C ASP A 336 -24.41 30.78 -3.02
N THR A 337 -23.14 31.22 -3.16
CA THR A 337 -22.16 30.60 -4.04
C THR A 337 -21.21 29.63 -3.34
N CYS A 338 -21.38 29.42 -2.05
CA CYS A 338 -20.51 28.54 -1.23
C CYS A 338 -21.38 27.68 -0.33
N LYS A 339 -21.38 26.37 -0.54
CA LYS A 339 -22.26 25.45 0.17
C LYS A 339 -21.53 24.29 0.78
N LEU A 340 -21.97 23.87 1.97
CA LEU A 340 -21.54 22.63 2.62
C LEU A 340 -22.73 21.71 2.78
N LEU A 341 -22.61 20.47 2.30
CA LEU A 341 -23.63 19.43 2.39
C LEU A 341 -23.03 18.07 2.77
N PRO A 342 -23.75 17.25 3.54
CA PRO A 342 -23.39 15.85 3.70
C PRO A 342 -23.65 15.08 2.39
N LEU A 343 -22.84 14.07 2.12
CA LEU A 343 -23.04 13.16 1.00
C LEU A 343 -23.93 11.97 1.40
N TYR A 344 -24.80 11.58 0.48
CA TYR A 344 -25.66 10.41 0.62
C TYR A 344 -25.46 9.48 -0.57
N TYR A 345 -24.80 8.33 -0.36
CA TYR A 345 -24.50 7.36 -1.43
C TYR A 345 -25.68 6.48 -1.86
N ASP A 346 -26.75 6.50 -1.13
CA ASP A 346 -28.00 5.81 -1.48
C ASP A 346 -28.76 6.51 -2.60
N ARG A 347 -28.29 7.69 -3.06
CA ARG A 347 -28.92 8.52 -4.07
C ARG A 347 -27.98 8.81 -5.21
N GLN A 348 -28.51 8.70 -6.44
CA GLN A 348 -27.80 9.16 -7.63
C GLN A 348 -27.71 10.70 -7.64
N ILE A 349 -26.73 11.27 -8.34
CA ILE A 349 -26.52 12.73 -8.37
C ILE A 349 -27.73 13.48 -8.97
N ASP A 350 -28.43 12.88 -9.92
CA ASP A 350 -29.68 13.42 -10.50
C ASP A 350 -30.83 13.47 -9.49
N GLN A 351 -30.77 12.71 -8.41
CA GLN A 351 -31.69 12.70 -7.28
C GLN A 351 -31.30 13.67 -6.16
N GLN A 352 -30.19 14.38 -6.34
CA GLN A 352 -29.67 15.38 -5.40
C GLN A 352 -29.50 16.73 -6.10
N PRO A 353 -30.62 17.38 -6.51
CA PRO A 353 -30.57 18.62 -7.29
C PRO A 353 -29.86 19.77 -6.56
N GLU A 354 -29.78 19.70 -5.24
CA GLU A 354 -29.05 20.66 -4.41
C GLU A 354 -27.52 20.63 -4.70
N LEU A 355 -26.98 19.51 -5.17
CA LEU A 355 -25.57 19.39 -5.54
C LEU A 355 -25.28 19.91 -6.95
N GLN A 356 -26.29 20.25 -7.72
CA GLN A 356 -26.21 20.67 -9.12
C GLN A 356 -26.41 22.17 -9.32
N ASP A 357 -26.48 22.97 -8.25
CA ASP A 357 -26.68 24.41 -8.35
C ASP A 357 -25.53 25.11 -9.09
N PRO A 358 -25.72 25.61 -10.32
CA PRO A 358 -24.65 26.18 -11.13
C PRO A 358 -24.09 27.49 -10.56
N ARG A 359 -24.76 28.11 -9.60
CA ARG A 359 -24.33 29.34 -8.93
C ARG A 359 -23.23 29.07 -7.92
N VAL A 360 -23.13 27.83 -7.41
CA VAL A 360 -22.16 27.46 -6.40
C VAL A 360 -20.78 27.32 -7.03
N ASN A 361 -19.80 28.01 -6.46
CA ASN A 361 -18.41 27.99 -6.88
C ASN A 361 -17.55 27.10 -5.96
N PHE A 362 -17.90 27.02 -4.68
CA PHE A 362 -17.13 26.29 -3.68
C PHE A 362 -18.02 25.34 -2.89
N TRP A 363 -17.96 24.08 -3.24
CA TRP A 363 -18.60 23.00 -2.51
C TRP A 363 -17.71 22.47 -1.40
N CYS A 364 -18.26 22.19 -0.24
CA CYS A 364 -17.68 21.33 0.77
C CYS A 364 -18.65 20.16 0.98
N LEU A 365 -18.18 18.95 0.69
CA LEU A 365 -18.97 17.72 0.78
C LEU A 365 -18.40 16.86 1.90
N ILE A 366 -19.24 16.40 2.81
CA ILE A 366 -18.81 15.59 3.96
C ILE A 366 -19.21 14.14 3.75
N ASP A 367 -18.22 13.25 3.78
CA ASP A 367 -18.40 11.81 3.71
C ASP A 367 -17.96 11.14 5.02
N ASP A 368 -18.86 10.41 5.66
CA ASP A 368 -18.63 9.69 6.92
C ASP A 368 -18.45 8.16 6.73
N THR A 369 -18.27 7.68 5.50
CA THR A 369 -18.20 6.26 5.20
C THR A 369 -17.01 5.60 5.88
N LEU A 370 -15.83 6.22 5.82
CA LEU A 370 -14.61 5.63 6.42
C LEU A 370 -14.66 5.63 7.95
N ASP A 371 -15.24 6.65 8.56
CA ASP A 371 -15.48 6.67 10.00
C ASP A 371 -16.37 5.51 10.43
N LYS A 372 -17.46 5.25 9.69
CA LYS A 372 -18.34 4.10 9.92
C LYS A 372 -17.61 2.76 9.75
N LEU A 373 -16.76 2.63 8.72
CA LEU A 373 -15.96 1.43 8.52
C LEU A 373 -14.98 1.21 9.68
N ALA A 374 -14.30 2.26 10.14
CA ALA A 374 -13.37 2.19 11.25
C ALA A 374 -14.07 1.84 12.57
N HIS A 375 -15.23 2.42 12.86
CA HIS A 375 -16.02 2.12 14.05
C HIS A 375 -16.61 0.70 14.07
N ASN A 376 -16.91 0.12 12.90
CA ASN A 376 -17.45 -1.23 12.78
C ASN A 376 -16.35 -2.32 12.76
N ALA A 377 -15.08 -1.96 12.61
CA ALA A 377 -13.97 -2.90 12.58
C ALA A 377 -13.71 -3.49 13.99
N THR A 378 -14.16 -4.73 14.21
CA THR A 378 -14.05 -5.41 15.51
C THR A 378 -12.73 -6.16 15.70
N LEU A 379 -12.05 -6.49 14.62
CA LEU A 379 -10.77 -7.21 14.58
C LEU A 379 -9.58 -6.28 14.26
N GLY A 380 -9.74 -4.97 14.49
CA GLY A 380 -8.69 -3.98 14.31
C GLY A 380 -8.39 -3.64 12.85
N ALA A 381 -7.14 -3.26 12.57
CA ALA A 381 -6.72 -2.74 11.27
C ALA A 381 -6.94 -3.72 10.10
N VAL A 382 -6.85 -5.02 10.34
CA VAL A 382 -7.08 -6.06 9.31
C VAL A 382 -8.54 -6.07 8.86
N ASP A 383 -9.47 -5.96 9.79
CA ASP A 383 -10.91 -5.94 9.52
C ASP A 383 -11.32 -4.65 8.82
N GLN A 384 -10.82 -3.52 9.30
CA GLN A 384 -11.06 -2.21 8.70
C GLN A 384 -10.55 -2.17 7.25
N GLN A 385 -9.33 -2.65 6.99
CA GLN A 385 -8.80 -2.66 5.62
C GLN A 385 -9.54 -3.65 4.70
N SER A 386 -10.02 -4.78 5.24
CA SER A 386 -10.85 -5.71 4.49
C SER A 386 -12.17 -5.06 4.09
N SER A 387 -12.81 -4.36 5.02
CA SER A 387 -14.05 -3.60 4.77
C SER A 387 -13.83 -2.47 3.75
N LEU A 388 -12.71 -1.76 3.82
CA LEU A 388 -12.33 -0.75 2.83
C LEU A 388 -12.18 -1.36 1.43
N ARG A 389 -11.54 -2.52 1.30
CA ARG A 389 -11.40 -3.22 0.01
C ARG A 389 -12.73 -3.69 -0.55
N LEU A 390 -13.64 -4.14 0.31
CA LEU A 390 -15.00 -4.49 -0.10
C LEU A 390 -15.77 -3.26 -0.58
N TRP A 391 -15.65 -2.13 0.10
CA TRP A 391 -16.24 -0.86 -0.34
C TRP A 391 -15.69 -0.41 -1.71
N LEU A 392 -14.42 -0.69 -1.98
CA LEU A 392 -13.80 -0.40 -3.28
C LEU A 392 -14.13 -1.43 -4.38
N ASP A 393 -14.72 -2.58 -4.05
CA ASP A 393 -15.08 -3.60 -5.02
C ASP A 393 -16.39 -3.24 -5.73
N PRO A 394 -16.38 -3.05 -7.08
CA PRO A 394 -17.58 -2.73 -7.85
C PRO A 394 -18.69 -3.79 -7.74
N ALA A 395 -18.35 -5.03 -7.42
CA ALA A 395 -19.29 -6.13 -7.27
C ALA A 395 -20.03 -6.11 -5.91
N HIS A 396 -19.55 -5.31 -4.96
CA HIS A 396 -20.17 -5.18 -3.65
C HIS A 396 -21.40 -4.25 -3.73
N GLU A 397 -22.46 -4.58 -3.00
CA GLU A 397 -23.72 -3.82 -3.02
C GLU A 397 -23.54 -2.36 -2.58
N GLN A 398 -22.75 -2.15 -1.52
CA GLN A 398 -22.42 -0.82 -1.02
C GLN A 398 -20.98 -0.49 -1.38
N ASN A 399 -20.75 0.03 -2.57
CA ASN A 399 -19.42 0.30 -3.10
C ASN A 399 -19.15 1.79 -3.38
N SER A 400 -17.91 2.12 -3.72
CA SER A 400 -17.44 3.48 -3.96
C SER A 400 -17.89 4.09 -5.30
N LEU A 401 -18.51 3.32 -6.20
CA LEU A 401 -18.83 3.79 -7.56
C LEU A 401 -19.77 4.99 -7.59
N ALA A 402 -20.72 5.06 -6.65
CA ALA A 402 -21.62 6.22 -6.57
C ALA A 402 -20.84 7.51 -6.28
N LEU A 403 -19.86 7.46 -5.37
CA LEU A 403 -18.96 8.58 -5.08
C LEU A 403 -18.08 8.90 -6.29
N GLU A 404 -17.47 7.89 -6.91
CA GLU A 404 -16.58 8.06 -8.07
C GLU A 404 -17.32 8.72 -9.23
N ASN A 405 -18.54 8.27 -9.54
CA ASN A 405 -19.39 8.88 -10.57
C ASN A 405 -19.77 10.33 -10.23
N GLN A 406 -19.96 10.64 -8.96
CA GLN A 406 -20.23 12.01 -8.52
C GLN A 406 -19.00 12.90 -8.67
N LEU A 407 -17.80 12.39 -8.38
CA LEU A 407 -16.55 13.13 -8.61
C LEU A 407 -16.32 13.36 -10.10
N ASP A 408 -16.56 12.36 -10.95
CA ASP A 408 -16.49 12.51 -12.42
C ASP A 408 -17.42 13.62 -12.91
N TRP A 409 -18.62 13.69 -12.38
CA TRP A 409 -19.57 14.74 -12.75
C TRP A 409 -19.04 16.15 -12.40
N TYR A 410 -18.34 16.32 -11.26
CA TYR A 410 -17.73 17.59 -10.91
C TYR A 410 -16.48 17.89 -11.72
N LEU A 411 -15.72 16.88 -12.14
CA LEU A 411 -14.51 17.05 -12.94
C LEU A 411 -14.81 17.50 -14.38
N ASP A 412 -16.05 17.30 -14.87
CA ASP A 412 -16.50 17.83 -16.16
C ASP A 412 -16.97 19.28 -15.97
N PRO A 413 -16.59 20.21 -16.54
CA PRO A 413 -15.62 21.05 -17.20
C PRO A 413 -15.02 22.23 -16.39
N ASP A 414 -15.44 22.55 -15.17
CA ASP A 414 -15.06 23.81 -14.50
C ASP A 414 -14.55 23.64 -13.06
N PHE A 415 -14.75 22.48 -12.42
CA PHE A 415 -14.34 22.27 -11.04
C PHE A 415 -12.99 21.55 -10.93
N SER A 416 -12.20 21.98 -9.94
CA SER A 416 -11.10 21.17 -9.43
C SER A 416 -11.58 20.46 -8.17
N VAL A 417 -11.34 19.15 -8.09
CA VAL A 417 -11.73 18.34 -6.93
C VAL A 417 -10.54 18.21 -5.98
N PHE A 418 -10.79 18.53 -4.72
CA PHE A 418 -9.84 18.35 -3.62
C PHE A 418 -10.44 17.35 -2.64
N ILE A 419 -9.64 16.36 -2.24
CA ILE A 419 -10.03 15.39 -1.24
C ILE A 419 -9.18 15.65 0.00
N ALA A 420 -9.80 15.79 1.15
CA ALA A 420 -9.11 16.03 2.41
C ALA A 420 -9.67 15.13 3.51
N SER A 421 -8.85 14.90 4.52
CA SER A 421 -9.28 14.29 5.78
C SER A 421 -9.17 15.32 6.90
N ASP A 422 -10.07 15.24 7.84
CA ASP A 422 -9.98 15.99 9.09
C ASP A 422 -9.01 15.32 10.08
N HIS A 423 -9.01 13.99 10.18
CA HIS A 423 -8.08 13.17 10.96
C HIS A 423 -8.03 11.73 10.43
N GLY A 424 -7.05 10.97 10.90
CA GLY A 424 -6.98 9.53 10.65
C GLY A 424 -7.54 8.71 11.83
N HIS A 425 -7.25 7.41 11.81
CA HIS A 425 -7.59 6.50 12.88
C HIS A 425 -6.37 5.69 13.33
N VAL A 426 -6.47 5.08 14.51
CA VAL A 426 -5.46 4.19 15.06
C VAL A 426 -6.15 3.06 15.81
N GLU A 427 -5.63 1.85 15.65
CA GLU A 427 -6.06 0.70 16.44
C GLU A 427 -5.64 0.89 17.90
N ALA A 428 -6.56 0.66 18.83
CA ALA A 428 -6.30 0.78 20.25
C ALA A 428 -7.01 -0.33 21.04
N THR A 429 -6.36 -0.80 22.10
CA THR A 429 -6.96 -1.74 23.05
C THR A 429 -7.33 -1.00 24.31
N GLY A 430 -8.62 -0.98 24.63
CA GLY A 430 -9.11 -0.38 25.87
C GLY A 430 -8.90 -1.28 27.07
N PHE A 431 -8.44 -0.73 28.19
CA PHE A 431 -8.32 -1.45 29.48
C PHE A 431 -9.16 -0.82 30.59
N GLY A 432 -10.25 -0.17 30.20
CA GLY A 432 -11.22 0.41 31.10
C GLY A 432 -11.35 1.92 30.97
N GLN A 433 -12.28 2.46 31.70
CA GLN A 433 -12.56 3.90 31.71
C GLN A 433 -12.15 4.47 33.08
N PRO A 434 -11.15 5.36 33.15
CA PRO A 434 -10.78 5.98 34.40
C PRO A 434 -11.92 6.85 34.94
N SER A 435 -12.18 6.76 36.24
CA SER A 435 -13.13 7.63 36.93
C SER A 435 -12.36 8.79 37.56
N GLU A 436 -12.40 9.93 36.91
CA GLU A 436 -11.68 11.13 37.43
C GLU A 436 -12.46 11.86 38.50
N GLY A 437 -13.73 11.54 38.71
CA GLY A 437 -14.57 12.26 39.69
C GLY A 437 -14.89 13.71 39.34
N LEU A 438 -14.52 14.17 38.14
CA LEU A 438 -14.67 15.54 37.67
C LEU A 438 -15.54 15.63 36.42
N LEU A 439 -16.22 16.76 36.25
CA LEU A 439 -17.00 17.03 35.02
C LEU A 439 -16.06 17.48 33.91
N ALA A 440 -15.94 16.65 32.89
CA ALA A 440 -15.30 17.00 31.61
C ALA A 440 -16.35 17.57 30.65
N GLN A 441 -15.97 18.58 29.90
CA GLN A 441 -16.82 19.14 28.84
C GLN A 441 -17.00 18.12 27.68
N THR A 442 -15.91 17.43 27.31
CA THR A 442 -15.96 16.32 26.40
C THR A 442 -15.24 15.11 26.98
N ARG A 443 -15.75 13.91 26.70
CA ARG A 443 -15.16 12.64 27.15
C ARG A 443 -14.79 11.78 25.93
N GLY A 444 -13.96 12.34 25.05
CA GLY A 444 -13.40 11.61 23.93
C GLY A 444 -12.39 10.56 24.38
N LYS A 445 -12.19 9.52 23.56
CA LYS A 445 -11.16 8.50 23.81
C LYS A 445 -9.74 9.04 23.67
N ARG A 446 -9.56 10.09 22.86
CA ARG A 446 -8.24 10.71 22.59
C ARG A 446 -7.99 11.97 23.40
N ALA A 447 -9.02 12.69 23.81
CA ALA A 447 -8.90 13.96 24.48
C ALA A 447 -10.03 14.17 25.48
N ARG A 448 -9.73 14.90 26.54
CA ARG A 448 -10.70 15.37 27.53
C ARG A 448 -10.51 16.86 27.76
N ILE A 449 -11.63 17.56 27.77
CA ILE A 449 -11.64 18.99 27.89
C ILE A 449 -12.35 19.35 29.21
N TYR A 450 -11.70 20.19 30.01
CA TYR A 450 -12.18 20.68 31.29
C TYR A 450 -12.37 22.19 31.22
N LEU A 451 -13.49 22.67 31.71
CA LEU A 451 -13.76 24.12 31.82
C LEU A 451 -12.88 24.80 32.89
N ASP A 452 -12.50 24.04 33.89
CA ASP A 452 -11.67 24.52 35.02
C ASP A 452 -10.22 24.02 34.85
N ARG A 453 -9.28 24.94 34.73
CA ARG A 453 -7.86 24.67 34.63
C ARG A 453 -7.32 23.86 35.82
N LEU A 454 -7.80 24.13 37.05
CA LEU A 454 -7.38 23.36 38.23
C LEU A 454 -7.85 21.91 38.17
N ALA A 455 -9.04 21.68 37.60
CA ALA A 455 -9.53 20.33 37.36
C ALA A 455 -8.65 19.60 36.32
N ALA A 456 -8.30 20.28 35.24
CA ALA A 456 -7.38 19.74 34.23
C ALA A 456 -6.01 19.35 34.81
N LEU A 457 -5.39 20.28 35.59
CA LEU A 457 -4.09 20.01 36.21
C LEU A 457 -4.13 18.83 37.21
N ARG A 458 -5.22 18.68 37.99
CA ARG A 458 -5.38 17.51 38.88
C ARG A 458 -5.44 16.18 38.12
N VAL A 459 -6.10 16.19 36.96
CA VAL A 459 -6.15 14.99 36.10
C VAL A 459 -4.79 14.74 35.48
N GLN A 460 -4.09 15.77 35.03
CA GLN A 460 -2.73 15.67 34.52
C GLN A 460 -1.79 15.05 35.56
N ASP A 461 -1.82 15.53 36.80
CA ASP A 461 -0.99 14.99 37.89
C ASP A 461 -1.34 13.53 38.21
N ALA A 462 -2.64 13.17 38.16
CA ALA A 462 -3.11 11.83 38.46
C ALA A 462 -2.80 10.81 37.34
N PHE A 463 -2.66 11.26 36.10
CA PHE A 463 -2.47 10.43 34.92
C PHE A 463 -1.26 10.88 34.08
N ALA A 464 -0.24 11.43 34.69
CA ALA A 464 0.94 12.00 34.00
C ALA A 464 1.59 11.05 32.98
N ASP A 465 1.63 9.75 33.28
CA ASP A 465 2.23 8.75 32.41
C ASP A 465 1.41 8.45 31.14
N THR A 466 0.16 8.92 31.10
CA THR A 466 -0.77 8.66 29.97
C THR A 466 -1.11 9.91 29.17
N ILE A 467 -0.71 11.10 29.64
CA ILE A 467 -0.96 12.36 28.95
C ILE A 467 0.29 12.76 28.18
N LEU A 468 0.17 12.78 26.87
CA LEU A 468 1.31 13.01 25.96
C LEU A 468 1.48 14.48 25.55
N TRP A 469 0.45 15.31 25.76
CA TRP A 469 0.43 16.69 25.30
C TRP A 469 -0.24 17.62 26.30
N ASP A 470 0.46 18.65 26.69
CA ASP A 470 -0.09 19.77 27.44
C ASP A 470 0.19 21.07 26.67
N ASN A 471 -0.85 21.79 26.31
CA ASN A 471 -0.74 23.07 25.64
C ASN A 471 -1.67 24.08 26.33
N ASP A 472 -1.17 24.81 27.35
CA ASP A 472 -1.81 25.93 28.04
C ASP A 472 -3.31 25.77 28.40
N GLY A 473 -3.67 24.57 28.86
CA GLY A 473 -5.04 24.25 29.31
C GLY A 473 -5.80 23.32 28.35
N LEU A 474 -5.21 22.91 27.27
CA LEU A 474 -5.66 21.80 26.43
C LEU A 474 -4.85 20.56 26.82
N LEU A 475 -5.40 19.73 27.67
CA LEU A 475 -4.82 18.44 28.02
C LEU A 475 -5.25 17.41 26.98
N LEU A 476 -4.31 16.80 26.33
CA LEU A 476 -4.50 15.74 25.35
C LEU A 476 -3.95 14.43 25.83
#